data_c1afdb6123f67bbff5848aaf0af672af
#
_entry.id   c1afdb6123f67bbff5848aaf0af672af
#
_cell.length_a   1.000
_cell.length_b   1.000
_cell.length_c   1.000
_cell.angle_alpha   90.00
_cell.angle_beta   90.00
_cell.angle_gamma   90.00
#
_symmetry.space_group_name_H-M   'P 1'
#
loop_
_entity.id
_entity.type
_entity.pdbx_description
1 polymer ?
#
loop_
_entity_poly.entity_id
_entity_poly.type
_entity_poly.pdbx_seq_one_letter_code
_entity_poly.pdbx_strand_id
1 'polypeptide(L)' 'MTTPRIISDPKILFGKPVLAGTRISVELILEELGAGTSVDDLLREYPHLNREQILEAVRYAAQVIRTDVIYPLAPVLA' A
#
# COMPACT_ATOMS: atom_id res chain seq x y z
N MET A 1 -6.30 -11.54 -17.81
CA MET A 1 -5.83 -12.12 -16.56
C MET A 1 -5.03 -11.11 -15.76
N THR A 2 -5.34 -10.99 -14.51
CA THR A 2 -4.69 -10.00 -13.66
C THR A 2 -3.42 -10.56 -13.06
N THR A 3 -2.32 -9.85 -13.23
CA THR A 3 -1.08 -10.19 -12.57
C THR A 3 -1.16 -9.66 -11.14
N PRO A 4 -0.71 -10.43 -10.15
CA PRO A 4 -0.64 -9.89 -8.79
C PRO A 4 0.23 -8.66 -8.78
N ARG A 5 -0.31 -7.58 -8.22
CA ARG A 5 0.39 -6.31 -8.16
C ARG A 5 1.11 -6.10 -6.86
N ILE A 6 0.71 -6.86 -5.84
CA ILE A 6 1.32 -6.79 -4.53
C ILE A 6 1.89 -8.16 -4.23
N ILE A 7 3.16 -8.21 -3.86
CA ILE A 7 3.82 -9.47 -3.54
C ILE A 7 4.54 -9.33 -2.21
N SER A 8 4.80 -10.48 -1.58
CA SER A 8 5.64 -10.56 -0.40
C SER A 8 6.73 -11.58 -0.69
N ASP A 9 7.97 -11.13 -0.62
CA ASP A 9 9.13 -11.96 -0.87
C ASP A 9 10.10 -11.78 0.29
N PRO A 10 10.46 -12.85 1.01
CA PRO A 10 11.38 -12.70 2.14
C PRO A 10 12.69 -12.02 1.78
N LYS A 11 13.07 -12.05 0.51
CA LYS A 11 14.31 -11.41 0.05
C LYS A 11 14.14 -9.93 -0.22
N ILE A 12 12.91 -9.43 -0.19
CA ILE A 12 12.63 -8.02 -0.45
C ILE A 12 12.00 -7.43 0.79
N LEU A 13 12.71 -6.52 1.45
CA LEU A 13 12.24 -5.83 2.64
C LEU A 13 11.68 -6.78 3.69
N PHE A 14 12.35 -7.94 3.87
CA PHE A 14 12.00 -8.93 4.89
C PHE A 14 10.56 -9.45 4.76
N GLY A 15 10.05 -9.52 3.54
CA GLY A 15 8.73 -10.06 3.29
C GLY A 15 7.59 -9.07 3.44
N LYS A 16 7.87 -7.80 3.60
CA LYS A 16 6.81 -6.79 3.60
C LYS A 16 6.12 -6.76 2.25
N PRO A 17 4.81 -6.51 2.22
CA PRO A 17 4.11 -6.37 0.94
C PRO A 17 4.69 -5.21 0.14
N VAL A 18 5.05 -5.49 -1.10
CA VAL A 18 5.62 -4.48 -1.99
C VAL A 18 4.89 -4.50 -3.32
N LEU A 19 4.98 -3.41 -4.04
CA LEU A 19 4.48 -3.36 -5.41
C LEU A 19 5.36 -4.28 -6.26
N ALA A 20 4.72 -5.17 -7.02
CA ALA A 20 5.43 -6.15 -7.82
C ALA A 20 6.46 -5.47 -8.72
N GLY A 21 7.65 -6.04 -8.77
CA GLY A 21 8.73 -5.49 -9.58
C GLY A 21 9.46 -4.31 -8.97
N THR A 22 9.13 -3.95 -7.73
CA THR A 22 9.76 -2.82 -7.07
C THR A 22 10.16 -3.20 -5.66
N ARG A 23 10.88 -2.30 -4.99
CA ARG A 23 11.13 -2.38 -3.55
C ARG A 23 10.30 -1.35 -2.80
N ILE A 24 9.25 -0.85 -3.43
CA ILE A 24 8.36 0.14 -2.82
C ILE A 24 7.28 -0.60 -2.07
N SER A 25 7.25 -0.45 -0.76
CA SER A 25 6.29 -1.16 0.07
C SER A 25 4.93 -0.48 0.05
N VAL A 26 3.91 -1.30 0.30
CA VAL A 26 2.56 -0.77 0.51
C VAL A 26 2.57 0.20 1.69
N GLU A 27 3.31 -0.17 2.74
CA GLU A 27 3.42 0.67 3.93
C GLU A 27 3.93 2.07 3.59
N LEU A 28 4.97 2.15 2.75
CA LEU A 28 5.52 3.44 2.36
C LEU A 28 4.47 4.29 1.65
N ILE A 29 3.75 3.70 0.71
CA ILE A 29 2.70 4.42 -0.02
C ILE A 29 1.66 4.97 0.94
N LEU A 30 1.21 4.13 1.88
CA LEU A 30 0.19 4.55 2.83
C LEU A 30 0.69 5.64 3.77
N GLU A 31 1.94 5.53 4.21
CA GLU A 31 2.52 6.55 5.09
C GLU A 31 2.60 7.89 4.38
N GLU A 32 3.01 7.88 3.12
CA GLU A 32 3.10 9.11 2.35
C GLU A 32 1.73 9.75 2.16
N LEU A 33 0.74 8.94 1.79
CA LEU A 33 -0.61 9.46 1.63
C LEU A 33 -1.16 9.99 2.95
N GLY A 34 -0.88 9.28 4.04
CA GLY A 34 -1.32 9.70 5.36
C GLY A 34 -0.65 10.98 5.83
N ALA A 35 0.54 11.26 5.32
CA ALA A 35 1.25 12.50 5.64
C ALA A 35 0.81 13.67 4.76
N GLY A 36 -0.11 13.44 3.83
CA GLY A 36 -0.63 14.50 2.98
C GLY A 36 0.00 14.56 1.60
N THR A 37 0.90 13.64 1.28
CA THR A 37 1.49 13.59 -0.06
C THR A 37 0.41 13.18 -1.05
N SER A 38 0.27 13.93 -2.12
CA SER A 38 -0.74 13.61 -3.13
C SER A 38 -0.26 12.47 -4.03
N VAL A 39 -1.21 11.84 -4.71
CA VAL A 39 -0.88 10.81 -5.69
C VAL A 39 0.04 11.38 -6.76
N ASP A 40 -0.24 12.60 -7.22
CA ASP A 40 0.59 13.24 -8.24
C ASP A 40 2.02 13.46 -7.76
N ASP A 41 2.18 13.83 -6.49
CA ASP A 41 3.51 14.00 -5.92
C ASP A 41 4.24 12.68 -5.83
N LEU A 42 3.54 11.61 -5.45
CA LEU A 42 4.15 10.28 -5.42
C LEU A 42 4.61 9.86 -6.80
N LEU A 43 3.83 10.14 -7.83
CA LEU A 43 4.21 9.80 -9.19
C LEU A 43 5.43 10.58 -9.67
N ARG A 44 5.60 11.81 -9.19
CA ARG A 44 6.80 12.59 -9.50
C ARG A 44 8.02 12.04 -8.77
N GLU A 45 7.84 11.61 -7.53
CA GLU A 45 8.93 11.09 -6.72
C GLU A 45 9.36 9.70 -7.18
N TYR A 46 8.40 8.90 -7.64
CA TYR A 46 8.65 7.55 -8.11
C TYR A 46 8.16 7.41 -9.55
N PRO A 47 8.96 7.87 -10.53
CA PRO A 47 8.49 7.93 -11.91
C PRO A 47 8.16 6.58 -12.54
N HIS A 48 8.63 5.49 -11.94
CA HIS A 48 8.32 4.15 -12.44
C HIS A 48 6.93 3.67 -12.02
N LEU A 49 6.31 4.36 -11.09
CA LEU A 49 4.96 4.00 -10.65
C LEU A 49 3.92 4.63 -11.55
N ASN A 50 2.74 4.02 -11.58
CA ASN A 50 1.58 4.63 -12.18
C ASN A 50 0.46 4.72 -11.14
N ARG A 51 -0.58 5.45 -11.50
CA ARG A 51 -1.68 5.71 -10.57
C ARG A 51 -2.35 4.41 -10.12
N GLU A 52 -2.48 3.46 -11.03
CA GLU A 52 -3.14 2.19 -10.72
C GLU A 52 -2.38 1.42 -9.65
N GLN A 53 -1.06 1.45 -9.67
CA GLN A 53 -0.26 0.78 -8.65
C GLN A 53 -0.50 1.38 -7.27
N ILE A 54 -0.62 2.70 -7.19
CA ILE A 54 -0.90 3.36 -5.92
C ILE A 54 -2.30 2.96 -5.42
N LEU A 55 -3.27 2.94 -6.31
CA LEU A 55 -4.62 2.51 -5.94
C LEU A 55 -4.64 1.04 -5.50
N GLU A 56 -3.84 0.20 -6.14
CA GLU A 56 -3.72 -1.20 -5.73
C GLU A 56 -3.20 -1.32 -4.31
N ALA A 57 -2.21 -0.49 -3.94
CA ALA A 57 -1.69 -0.51 -2.59
C ALA A 57 -2.78 -0.16 -1.57
N VAL A 58 -3.58 0.83 -1.88
CA VAL A 58 -4.67 1.25 -1.00
C VAL A 58 -5.72 0.15 -0.87
N ARG A 59 -6.10 -0.46 -2.00
CA ARG A 59 -7.07 -1.55 -1.99
C ARG A 59 -6.56 -2.75 -1.20
N TYR A 60 -5.27 -3.06 -1.35
CA TYR A 60 -4.67 -4.16 -0.60
C TYR A 60 -4.75 -3.91 0.90
N ALA A 61 -4.41 -2.69 1.32
CA ALA A 61 -4.45 -2.34 2.73
C ALA A 61 -5.87 -2.45 3.29
N ALA A 62 -6.85 -1.99 2.53
CA ALA A 62 -8.24 -2.08 2.95
C ALA A 62 -8.68 -3.54 3.13
N GLN A 63 -8.22 -4.41 2.24
CA GLN A 63 -8.57 -5.81 2.33
C GLN A 63 -7.90 -6.50 3.52
N VAL A 64 -6.65 -6.16 3.79
CA VAL A 64 -5.94 -6.71 4.95
C VAL A 64 -6.65 -6.32 6.24
N ILE A 65 -7.02 -5.06 6.37
CA ILE A 65 -7.72 -4.59 7.56
C ILE A 65 -9.06 -5.31 7.71
N ARG A 66 -9.77 -5.50 6.62
CA ARG A 66 -11.06 -6.19 6.65
C ARG A 66 -10.89 -7.65 7.08
N THR A 67 -9.85 -8.29 6.59
CA THR A 67 -9.59 -9.70 6.87
C THR A 67 -9.17 -9.91 8.32
N ASP A 68 -8.33 -9.02 8.83
CA ASP A 68 -7.81 -9.15 10.20
C ASP A 68 -8.84 -8.80 11.26
N VAL A 69 -9.92 -8.17 10.88
CA VAL A 69 -11.04 -7.87 11.77
C VAL A 69 -10.57 -7.20 13.03
N ILE A 70 -10.16 -5.95 12.91
CA ILE A 70 -9.72 -5.17 14.06
C ILE A 70 -10.94 -4.50 14.67
N TYR A 71 -11.25 -4.90 15.91
CA TYR A 71 -12.36 -4.29 16.62
C TYR A 71 -11.82 -3.33 17.65
N PRO A 72 -12.16 -2.04 17.57
CA PRO A 72 -11.76 -1.12 18.62
C PRO A 72 -12.46 -1.48 19.91
N LEU A 73 -11.72 -1.35 21.01
CA LEU A 73 -12.26 -1.67 22.34
C LEU A 73 -13.23 -0.62 22.83
N ALA A 74 -13.24 0.54 22.24
CA ALA A 74 -14.13 1.63 22.61
C ALA A 74 -14.71 2.22 21.35
N PRO A 75 -15.88 2.86 21.45
CA PRO A 75 -16.43 3.52 20.29
C PRO A 75 -15.44 4.53 19.75
N VAL A 76 -15.29 4.52 18.44
CA VAL A 76 -14.45 5.50 17.76
C VAL A 76 -15.34 6.70 17.46
N LEU A 77 -14.98 7.82 18.06
CA LEU A 77 -15.68 9.06 17.79
C LEU A 77 -15.00 9.71 16.61
N ALA A 78 -15.70 9.70 15.52
CA ALA A 78 -15.17 10.30 14.31
C ALA A 78 -15.38 11.80 14.34
#